data_bdbc6cbc65f47389138a51f68b2636d9
#
_entry.id   bdbc6cbc65f47389138a51f68b2636d9
#
_cell.length_a   1.000
_cell.length_b   1.000
_cell.length_c   1.000
_cell.angle_alpha   90.00
_cell.angle_beta   90.00
_cell.angle_gamma   90.00
#
_symmetry.space_group_name_H-M   'P 1'
#
loop_
_entity.id
_entity.type
_entity.pdbx_description
1 polymer ?
#
loop_
_entity_poly.entity_id
_entity_poly.type
_entity_poly.pdbx_seq_one_letter_code
_entity_poly.pdbx_strand_id
1 'polypeptide(L)'
;VGAYLAKFWGWWSCFASSGTLGLILVVWGYFILPETNRNPLLHFQRPSYYLKTYFQLLTNRMFLALTGVYAAGVAAYFTFIGISSYLYIDHWHMSPQRYSLLYLWLSGAYLSGNQIMQYLNGKHVSSVKIIRFGVYATFVGAVVVGAAWFIPSPTLAMVVVTAGVLFMRSSNALINPPTQIRIMSHFEQNSAQA
;
A
#
# COMPACT_ATOMS: atom_id res chain seq x y z
N VAL A 1 -4.88 -12.70 -12.66
CA VAL A 1 -4.22 -14.04 -12.72
C VAL A 1 -4.99 -15.04 -11.88
N GLY A 2 -5.20 -14.77 -10.55
CA GLY A 2 -5.84 -15.74 -9.64
C GLY A 2 -7.21 -16.24 -10.09
N ALA A 3 -8.11 -15.34 -10.55
CA ALA A 3 -9.45 -15.75 -11.02
C ALA A 3 -9.41 -16.69 -12.25
N TYR A 4 -8.41 -16.54 -13.10
CA TYR A 4 -8.22 -17.47 -14.23
C TYR A 4 -7.62 -18.79 -13.78
N LEU A 5 -6.62 -18.77 -12.89
CA LEU A 5 -6.07 -19.99 -12.31
C LEU A 5 -7.14 -20.81 -11.59
N ALA A 6 -7.94 -20.16 -10.76
CA ALA A 6 -9.03 -20.80 -10.02
C ALA A 6 -10.10 -21.41 -10.96
N LYS A 7 -10.38 -20.77 -12.09
CA LYS A 7 -11.33 -21.28 -13.09
C LYS A 7 -10.87 -22.55 -13.79
N PHE A 8 -9.55 -22.66 -14.13
CA PHE A 8 -9.04 -23.79 -14.91
C PHE A 8 -8.50 -24.93 -14.04
N TRP A 9 -7.87 -24.62 -12.89
CA TRP A 9 -7.19 -25.60 -12.04
C TRP A 9 -7.69 -25.63 -10.58
N GLY A 10 -8.78 -24.89 -10.28
CA GLY A 10 -9.32 -24.82 -8.93
C GLY A 10 -8.58 -23.84 -8.02
N TRP A 11 -9.17 -23.57 -6.85
CA TRP A 11 -8.71 -22.53 -5.91
C TRP A 11 -7.28 -22.77 -5.37
N TRP A 12 -6.87 -24.03 -5.21
CA TRP A 12 -5.55 -24.42 -4.70
C TRP A 12 -4.39 -23.96 -5.60
N SER A 13 -4.63 -23.82 -6.91
CA SER A 13 -3.64 -23.37 -7.89
C SER A 13 -3.14 -21.96 -7.62
N CYS A 14 -3.96 -21.10 -7.01
CA CYS A 14 -3.56 -19.75 -6.61
C CYS A 14 -2.49 -19.80 -5.51
N PHE A 15 -2.66 -20.70 -4.54
CA PHE A 15 -1.67 -20.88 -3.47
C PHE A 15 -0.41 -21.57 -3.97
N ALA A 16 -0.56 -22.61 -4.80
CA ALA A 16 0.56 -23.30 -5.38
C ALA A 16 1.44 -22.36 -6.23
N SER A 17 0.83 -21.54 -7.10
CA SER A 17 1.58 -20.59 -7.92
C SER A 17 2.27 -19.51 -7.08
N SER A 18 1.62 -18.99 -6.05
CA SER A 18 2.22 -18.01 -5.14
C SER A 18 3.36 -18.62 -4.31
N GLY A 19 3.19 -19.85 -3.82
CA GLY A 19 4.21 -20.59 -3.08
C GLY A 19 5.44 -20.90 -3.96
N THR A 20 5.22 -21.36 -5.18
CA THR A 20 6.31 -21.62 -6.14
C THR A 20 7.09 -20.37 -6.46
N LEU A 21 6.38 -19.24 -6.73
CA LEU A 21 7.02 -17.95 -7.00
C LEU A 21 7.82 -17.47 -5.78
N GLY A 22 7.26 -17.62 -4.58
CA GLY A 22 7.94 -17.28 -3.32
C GLY A 22 9.21 -18.10 -3.14
N LEU A 23 9.17 -19.41 -3.41
CA LEU A 23 10.31 -20.30 -3.30
C LEU A 23 11.43 -19.94 -4.30
N ILE A 24 11.06 -19.63 -5.55
CA ILE A 24 11.99 -19.13 -6.56
C ILE A 24 12.66 -17.83 -6.09
N LEU A 25 11.90 -16.89 -5.54
CA LEU A 25 12.43 -15.61 -5.05
C LEU A 25 13.37 -15.80 -3.85
N VAL A 26 13.07 -16.71 -2.92
CA VAL A 26 13.95 -17.04 -1.79
C VAL A 26 15.27 -17.64 -2.28
N VAL A 27 15.19 -18.62 -3.16
CA VAL A 27 16.39 -19.24 -3.72
C VAL A 27 17.23 -18.22 -4.49
N TRP A 28 16.59 -17.43 -5.33
CA TRP A 28 17.27 -16.40 -6.11
C TRP A 28 17.89 -15.33 -5.21
N GLY A 29 17.13 -14.84 -4.20
CA GLY A 29 17.62 -13.88 -3.21
C GLY A 29 18.84 -14.39 -2.45
N TYR A 30 18.84 -15.66 -2.04
CA TYR A 30 19.96 -16.27 -1.33
C TYR A 30 21.28 -16.21 -2.12
N PHE A 31 21.24 -16.37 -3.44
CA PHE A 31 22.45 -16.34 -4.29
C PHE A 31 22.87 -14.94 -4.75
N ILE A 32 21.94 -13.99 -4.82
CA ILE A 32 22.20 -12.67 -5.44
C ILE A 32 22.33 -11.55 -4.43
N LEU A 33 21.61 -11.62 -3.28
CA LEU A 33 21.63 -10.54 -2.31
C LEU A 33 22.93 -10.60 -1.48
N PRO A 34 23.84 -9.63 -1.63
CA PRO A 34 25.00 -9.53 -0.75
C PRO A 34 24.53 -9.04 0.62
N GLU A 35 25.27 -9.40 1.67
CA GLU A 35 25.09 -8.83 3.00
C GLU A 35 25.30 -7.32 2.95
N THR A 36 24.27 -6.54 3.22
CA THR A 36 24.31 -5.09 3.19
C THR A 36 24.50 -4.47 4.58
N ASN A 37 24.34 -5.26 5.64
CA ASN A 37 24.53 -4.77 6.99
C ASN A 37 26.02 -4.65 7.34
N ARG A 38 26.54 -3.44 7.24
CA ARG A 38 27.97 -3.14 7.53
C ARG A 38 28.30 -3.17 9.01
N ASN A 39 27.31 -3.03 9.89
CA ASN A 39 27.49 -3.03 11.36
C ASN A 39 26.49 -4.00 12.02
N PRO A 40 26.69 -5.32 11.85
CA PRO A 40 25.81 -6.28 12.52
C PRO A 40 25.93 -6.14 14.04
N LEU A 41 24.80 -6.11 14.72
CA LEU A 41 24.80 -6.17 16.18
C LEU A 41 25.35 -7.55 16.61
N LEU A 42 26.58 -7.59 17.08
CA LEU A 42 27.26 -8.81 17.49
C LEU A 42 26.65 -9.46 18.76
N HIS A 43 25.82 -8.73 19.49
CA HIS A 43 25.21 -9.21 20.73
C HIS A 43 23.71 -8.89 20.73
N PHE A 44 22.90 -9.88 21.08
CA PHE A 44 21.48 -9.69 21.36
C PHE A 44 21.31 -8.73 22.52
N GLN A 45 20.66 -7.62 22.29
CA GLN A 45 20.29 -6.67 23.33
C GLN A 45 19.22 -7.28 24.25
N ARG A 46 19.24 -6.87 25.54
CA ARG A 46 18.21 -7.32 26.49
C ARG A 46 16.82 -6.94 26.00
N PRO A 47 15.78 -7.77 26.22
CA PRO A 47 14.41 -7.44 25.83
C PRO A 47 13.93 -6.06 26.31
N SER A 48 14.40 -5.64 27.49
CA SER A 48 14.11 -4.31 28.04
C SER A 48 14.63 -3.14 27.17
N TYR A 49 15.70 -3.35 26.39
CA TYR A 49 16.20 -2.35 25.46
C TYR A 49 15.19 -2.13 24.32
N TYR A 50 14.68 -3.19 23.74
CA TYR A 50 13.68 -3.10 22.67
C TYR A 50 12.39 -2.44 23.16
N LEU A 51 11.89 -2.83 24.34
CA LEU A 51 10.70 -2.20 24.94
C LEU A 51 10.90 -0.70 25.16
N LYS A 52 12.06 -0.29 25.67
CA LYS A 52 12.39 1.12 25.89
C LYS A 52 12.42 1.90 24.55
N THR A 53 13.02 1.31 23.51
CA THR A 53 13.10 1.91 22.20
C THR A 53 11.71 2.05 21.57
N TYR A 54 10.88 1.01 21.62
CA TYR A 54 9.49 1.12 21.15
C TYR A 54 8.69 2.18 21.90
N PHE A 55 8.86 2.26 23.21
CA PHE A 55 8.19 3.30 24.00
C PHE A 55 8.66 4.71 23.61
N GLN A 56 9.94 4.91 23.36
CA GLN A 56 10.50 6.17 22.87
C GLN A 56 9.93 6.55 21.49
N LEU A 57 9.80 5.59 20.56
CA LEU A 57 9.18 5.81 19.26
C LEU A 57 7.70 6.18 19.40
N LEU A 58 6.95 5.44 20.22
CA LEU A 58 5.52 5.67 20.46
C LEU A 58 5.22 6.98 21.22
N THR A 59 6.19 7.57 21.88
CA THR A 59 6.04 8.90 22.51
C THR A 59 6.50 10.05 21.61
N ASN A 60 7.16 9.74 20.49
CA ASN A 60 7.63 10.76 19.54
C ASN A 60 6.50 11.22 18.63
N ARG A 61 6.13 12.52 18.75
CA ARG A 61 5.02 13.11 17.98
C ARG A 61 5.22 13.02 16.47
N MET A 62 6.46 13.17 15.99
CA MET A 62 6.76 13.11 14.56
C MET A 62 6.60 11.69 14.03
N PHE A 63 7.10 10.69 14.79
CA PHE A 63 6.91 9.27 14.47
C PHE A 63 5.43 8.91 14.39
N LEU A 64 4.66 9.27 15.42
CA LEU A 64 3.21 9.01 15.46
C LEU A 64 2.46 9.67 14.31
N ALA A 65 2.80 10.92 13.98
CA ALA A 65 2.16 11.63 12.87
C ALA A 65 2.44 10.96 11.52
N LEU A 66 3.70 10.61 11.23
CA LEU A 66 4.08 9.96 9.98
C LEU A 66 3.50 8.53 9.89
N THR A 67 3.62 7.76 10.96
CA THR A 67 3.07 6.39 11.03
C THR A 67 1.55 6.41 10.95
N GLY A 68 0.89 7.38 11.60
CA GLY A 68 -0.56 7.56 11.54
C GLY A 68 -1.05 7.86 10.12
N VAL A 69 -0.38 8.74 9.40
CA VAL A 69 -0.70 9.05 7.99
C VAL A 69 -0.52 7.80 7.11
N TYR A 70 0.59 7.08 7.29
CA TYR A 70 0.85 5.83 6.58
C TYR A 70 -0.22 4.77 6.89
N ALA A 71 -0.47 4.52 8.17
CA ALA A 71 -1.45 3.53 8.63
C ALA A 71 -2.87 3.84 8.15
N ALA A 72 -3.29 5.12 8.17
CA ALA A 72 -4.60 5.53 7.67
C ALA A 72 -4.74 5.25 6.16
N GLY A 73 -3.70 5.54 5.36
CA GLY A 73 -3.70 5.23 3.92
C GLY A 73 -3.79 3.73 3.62
N VAL A 74 -3.05 2.93 4.39
CA VAL A 74 -3.08 1.46 4.29
C VAL A 74 -4.44 0.92 4.73
N ALA A 75 -4.98 1.39 5.85
CA ALA A 75 -6.29 0.99 6.37
C ALA A 75 -7.41 1.29 5.37
N ALA A 76 -7.44 2.48 4.77
CA ALA A 76 -8.43 2.84 3.75
C ALA A 76 -8.38 1.88 2.55
N TYR A 77 -7.18 1.52 2.09
CA TYR A 77 -7.02 0.57 0.99
C TYR A 77 -7.48 -0.85 1.36
N PHE A 78 -7.11 -1.35 2.52
CA PHE A 78 -7.54 -2.68 2.98
C PHE A 78 -9.04 -2.74 3.27
N THR A 79 -9.65 -1.67 3.77
CA THR A 79 -11.10 -1.57 3.93
C THR A 79 -11.80 -1.71 2.57
N PHE A 80 -11.31 -1.00 1.55
CA PHE A 80 -11.83 -1.17 0.20
C PHE A 80 -11.67 -2.61 -0.30
N ILE A 81 -10.50 -3.23 -0.16
CA ILE A 81 -10.27 -4.63 -0.57
C ILE A 81 -11.27 -5.57 0.12
N GLY A 82 -11.47 -5.40 1.42
CA GLY A 82 -12.37 -6.25 2.21
C GLY A 82 -13.83 -6.21 1.76
N ILE A 83 -14.31 -5.04 1.30
CA ILE A 83 -15.70 -4.88 0.86
C ILE A 83 -15.88 -4.97 -0.66
N SER A 84 -14.81 -4.84 -1.44
CA SER A 84 -14.89 -4.69 -2.89
C SER A 84 -15.50 -5.89 -3.61
N SER A 85 -15.23 -7.12 -3.17
CA SER A 85 -15.82 -8.31 -3.78
C SER A 85 -17.34 -8.33 -3.63
N TYR A 86 -17.85 -8.03 -2.44
CA TYR A 86 -19.28 -7.89 -2.18
C TYR A 86 -19.89 -6.80 -3.06
N LEU A 87 -19.25 -5.62 -3.11
CA LEU A 87 -19.78 -4.48 -3.84
C LEU A 87 -19.82 -4.72 -5.36
N TYR A 88 -18.76 -5.27 -5.94
CA TYR A 88 -18.68 -5.44 -7.39
C TYR A 88 -19.36 -6.72 -7.89
N ILE A 89 -19.25 -7.83 -7.15
CA ILE A 89 -19.79 -9.12 -7.60
C ILE A 89 -21.24 -9.29 -7.15
N ASP A 90 -21.52 -9.11 -5.85
CA ASP A 90 -22.86 -9.41 -5.32
C ASP A 90 -23.85 -8.27 -5.55
N HIS A 91 -23.41 -7.01 -5.32
CA HIS A 91 -24.30 -5.86 -5.44
C HIS A 91 -24.44 -5.36 -6.91
N TRP A 92 -23.34 -5.24 -7.65
CA TRP A 92 -23.36 -4.80 -9.04
C TRP A 92 -23.33 -5.93 -10.08
N HIS A 93 -23.42 -7.18 -9.66
CA HIS A 93 -23.47 -8.39 -10.50
C HIS A 93 -22.35 -8.48 -11.55
N MET A 94 -21.17 -7.97 -11.22
CA MET A 94 -19.99 -8.07 -12.08
C MET A 94 -19.42 -9.49 -12.06
N SER A 95 -19.04 -10.04 -13.21
CA SER A 95 -18.39 -11.34 -13.26
C SER A 95 -17.03 -11.32 -12.51
N PRO A 96 -16.65 -12.41 -11.80
CA PRO A 96 -15.38 -12.49 -11.08
C PRO A 96 -14.16 -12.21 -11.95
N GLN A 97 -14.23 -12.56 -13.24
CA GLN A 97 -13.15 -12.32 -14.20
C GLN A 97 -12.98 -10.81 -14.48
N ARG A 98 -14.09 -10.07 -14.67
CA ARG A 98 -14.05 -8.61 -14.84
C ARG A 98 -13.60 -7.92 -13.57
N TYR A 99 -14.09 -8.36 -12.42
CA TYR A 99 -13.65 -7.85 -11.12
C TYR A 99 -12.13 -8.03 -10.92
N SER A 100 -11.55 -9.16 -11.34
CA SER A 100 -10.12 -9.38 -11.22
C SER A 100 -9.27 -8.39 -12.03
N LEU A 101 -9.81 -7.82 -13.12
CA LEU A 101 -9.13 -6.79 -13.92
C LEU A 101 -9.04 -5.45 -13.17
N LEU A 102 -9.95 -5.18 -12.22
CA LEU A 102 -9.88 -3.99 -11.38
C LEU A 102 -8.54 -3.89 -10.65
N TYR A 103 -7.98 -5.01 -10.21
CA TYR A 103 -6.68 -5.03 -9.53
C TYR A 103 -5.51 -4.66 -10.44
N LEU A 104 -5.61 -4.90 -11.76
CA LEU A 104 -4.63 -4.40 -12.72
C LEU A 104 -4.69 -2.87 -12.81
N TRP A 105 -5.90 -2.31 -12.88
CA TRP A 105 -6.10 -0.85 -12.86
C TRP A 105 -5.61 -0.22 -11.56
N LEU A 106 -5.87 -0.86 -10.41
CA LEU A 106 -5.36 -0.41 -9.10
C LEU A 106 -3.83 -0.43 -9.05
N SER A 107 -3.21 -1.45 -9.63
CA SER A 107 -1.75 -1.53 -9.73
C SER A 107 -1.19 -0.45 -10.66
N GLY A 108 -1.82 -0.24 -11.82
CA GLY A 108 -1.48 0.84 -12.76
C GLY A 108 -1.60 2.22 -12.12
N ALA A 109 -2.67 2.46 -11.36
CA ALA A 109 -2.86 3.71 -10.63
C ALA A 109 -1.76 3.95 -9.58
N TYR A 110 -1.34 2.91 -8.87
CA TYR A 110 -0.23 3.01 -7.92
C TYR A 110 1.11 3.30 -8.62
N LEU A 111 1.37 2.63 -9.75
CA LEU A 111 2.57 2.89 -10.55
C LEU A 111 2.60 4.31 -11.10
N SER A 112 1.48 4.82 -11.60
CA SER A 112 1.39 6.20 -12.09
C SER A 112 1.65 7.22 -10.96
N GLY A 113 1.10 6.97 -9.76
CA GLY A 113 1.39 7.79 -8.58
C GLY A 113 2.86 7.76 -8.19
N ASN A 114 3.52 6.60 -8.26
CA ASN A 114 4.96 6.49 -8.03
C ASN A 114 5.79 7.28 -9.06
N GLN A 115 5.41 7.27 -10.32
CA GLN A 115 6.09 8.06 -11.34
C GLN A 115 5.94 9.56 -11.07
N ILE A 116 4.74 10.02 -10.69
CA ILE A 116 4.50 11.40 -10.28
C ILE A 116 5.39 11.75 -9.07
N MET A 117 5.46 10.88 -8.07
CA MET A 117 6.29 11.08 -6.89
C MET A 117 7.77 11.20 -7.25
N GLN A 118 8.29 10.32 -8.11
CA GLN A 118 9.67 10.36 -8.59
C GLN A 118 9.96 11.65 -9.38
N TYR A 119 9.04 12.07 -10.24
CA TYR A 119 9.15 13.32 -10.98
C TYR A 119 9.21 14.54 -10.04
N LEU A 120 8.35 14.58 -9.02
CA LEU A 120 8.37 15.66 -8.02
C LEU A 120 9.66 15.67 -7.19
N ASN A 121 10.19 14.51 -6.83
CA ASN A 121 11.48 14.38 -6.18
C ASN A 121 12.63 14.88 -7.07
N GLY A 122 12.60 14.55 -8.36
CA GLY A 122 13.58 15.07 -9.34
C GLY A 122 13.54 16.59 -9.51
N LYS A 123 12.40 17.23 -9.21
CA LYS A 123 12.23 18.68 -9.14
C LYS A 123 12.58 19.27 -7.77
N HIS A 124 13.22 18.50 -6.89
CA HIS A 124 13.59 18.91 -5.53
C HIS A 124 12.41 19.38 -4.66
N VAL A 125 11.19 18.88 -4.91
CA VAL A 125 10.04 19.17 -4.07
C VAL A 125 10.20 18.44 -2.74
N SER A 126 10.07 19.17 -1.63
CA SER A 126 10.19 18.60 -0.29
C SER A 126 9.22 17.43 -0.06
N SER A 127 9.72 16.33 0.51
CA SER A 127 8.92 15.13 0.84
C SER A 127 7.67 15.46 1.66
N VAL A 128 7.74 16.48 2.55
CA VAL A 128 6.57 16.93 3.33
C VAL A 128 5.47 17.49 2.45
N LYS A 129 5.83 18.26 1.40
CA LYS A 129 4.84 18.82 0.46
C LYS A 129 4.21 17.70 -0.36
N ILE A 130 4.99 16.70 -0.78
CA ILE A 130 4.50 15.54 -1.53
C ILE A 130 3.51 14.74 -0.66
N ILE A 131 3.87 14.44 0.59
CA ILE A 131 2.99 13.73 1.54
C ILE A 131 1.69 14.52 1.77
N ARG A 132 1.76 15.84 2.02
CA ARG A 132 0.57 16.67 2.20
C ARG A 132 -0.34 16.64 0.98
N PHE A 133 0.23 16.79 -0.21
CA PHE A 133 -0.53 16.69 -1.45
C PHE A 133 -1.21 15.32 -1.59
N GLY A 134 -0.50 14.22 -1.30
CA GLY A 134 -1.05 12.88 -1.28
C GLY A 134 -2.21 12.72 -0.30
N VAL A 135 -2.10 13.29 0.91
CA VAL A 135 -3.19 13.25 1.92
C VAL A 135 -4.43 14.00 1.43
N TYR A 136 -4.27 15.23 0.90
CA TYR A 136 -5.40 15.98 0.34
C TYR A 136 -6.05 15.25 -0.84
N ALA A 137 -5.24 14.68 -1.73
CA ALA A 137 -5.74 13.94 -2.88
C ALA A 137 -6.49 12.66 -2.42
N THR A 138 -5.99 11.95 -1.40
CA THR A 138 -6.70 10.81 -0.81
C THR A 138 -8.03 11.24 -0.20
N PHE A 139 -8.07 12.37 0.50
CA PHE A 139 -9.31 12.92 1.07
C PHE A 139 -10.33 13.25 -0.03
N VAL A 140 -9.91 13.94 -1.09
CA VAL A 140 -10.78 14.23 -2.24
C VAL A 140 -11.32 12.94 -2.85
N GLY A 141 -10.47 11.92 -3.06
CA GLY A 141 -10.90 10.61 -3.55
C GLY A 141 -11.93 9.95 -2.64
N ALA A 142 -11.76 10.03 -1.32
CA ALA A 142 -12.72 9.49 -0.36
C ALA A 142 -14.08 10.23 -0.43
N VAL A 143 -14.08 11.55 -0.58
CA VAL A 143 -15.30 12.33 -0.78
C VAL A 143 -16.02 11.93 -2.06
N VAL A 144 -15.28 11.73 -3.16
CA VAL A 144 -15.84 11.26 -4.44
C VAL A 144 -16.48 9.88 -4.27
N VAL A 145 -15.83 8.95 -3.58
CA VAL A 145 -16.38 7.61 -3.28
C VAL A 145 -17.64 7.73 -2.43
N GLY A 146 -17.62 8.58 -1.39
CA GLY A 146 -18.79 8.82 -0.53
C GLY A 146 -19.97 9.46 -1.28
N ALA A 147 -19.69 10.37 -2.22
CA ALA A 147 -20.71 11.01 -3.04
C ALA A 147 -21.45 10.03 -3.98
N ALA A 148 -20.84 8.88 -4.27
CA ALA A 148 -21.49 7.83 -5.07
C ALA A 148 -22.77 7.28 -4.41
N TRP A 149 -22.91 7.39 -3.09
CA TRP A 149 -24.12 7.02 -2.35
C TRP A 149 -25.37 7.79 -2.85
N PHE A 150 -25.20 9.03 -3.28
CA PHE A 150 -26.30 9.88 -3.76
C PHE A 150 -26.62 9.68 -5.25
N ILE A 151 -25.94 8.77 -5.95
CA ILE A 151 -26.12 8.53 -7.39
C ILE A 151 -27.16 7.42 -7.58
N PRO A 152 -28.34 7.73 -8.19
CA PRO A 152 -29.40 6.73 -8.37
C PRO A 152 -29.03 5.63 -9.38
N SER A 153 -28.16 5.93 -10.35
CA SER A 153 -27.76 4.97 -11.40
C SER A 153 -26.67 4.01 -10.87
N PRO A 154 -26.94 2.69 -10.77
CA PRO A 154 -25.93 1.73 -10.30
C PRO A 154 -24.66 1.72 -11.14
N THR A 155 -24.78 1.84 -12.46
CA THR A 155 -23.62 1.88 -13.37
C THR A 155 -22.77 3.12 -13.15
N LEU A 156 -23.41 4.29 -13.01
CA LEU A 156 -22.67 5.53 -12.76
C LEU A 156 -22.03 5.52 -11.36
N ALA A 157 -22.73 5.02 -10.35
CA ALA A 157 -22.18 4.83 -8.99
C ALA A 157 -20.93 3.94 -9.02
N MET A 158 -20.98 2.81 -9.74
CA MET A 158 -19.84 1.90 -9.93
C MET A 158 -18.65 2.63 -10.57
N VAL A 159 -18.87 3.40 -11.63
CA VAL A 159 -17.80 4.17 -12.30
C VAL A 159 -17.20 5.20 -11.39
N VAL A 160 -18.02 5.96 -10.64
CA VAL A 160 -17.56 7.00 -9.72
C VAL A 160 -16.76 6.38 -8.56
N VAL A 161 -17.22 5.28 -7.97
CA VAL A 161 -16.47 4.55 -6.93
C VAL A 161 -15.14 4.06 -7.48
N THR A 162 -15.15 3.44 -8.67
CA THR A 162 -13.92 2.94 -9.30
C THR A 162 -12.92 4.08 -9.53
N ALA A 163 -13.36 5.18 -10.13
CA ALA A 163 -12.52 6.35 -10.38
C ALA A 163 -11.95 6.95 -9.08
N GLY A 164 -12.79 7.10 -8.05
CA GLY A 164 -12.37 7.61 -6.75
C GLY A 164 -11.33 6.71 -6.08
N VAL A 165 -11.52 5.39 -6.13
CA VAL A 165 -10.56 4.42 -5.56
C VAL A 165 -9.25 4.39 -6.33
N LEU A 166 -9.28 4.46 -7.67
CA LEU A 166 -8.07 4.56 -8.49
C LEU A 166 -7.28 5.84 -8.16
N PHE A 167 -7.98 6.95 -7.98
CA PHE A 167 -7.37 8.21 -7.57
C PHE A 167 -6.74 8.12 -6.18
N MET A 168 -7.46 7.56 -5.19
CA MET A 168 -6.91 7.29 -3.86
C MET A 168 -5.68 6.37 -3.93
N ARG A 169 -5.71 5.35 -4.79
CA ARG A 169 -4.59 4.42 -4.93
C ARG A 169 -3.35 5.10 -5.51
N SER A 170 -3.52 5.96 -6.51
CA SER A 170 -2.44 6.81 -7.04
C SER A 170 -1.88 7.75 -5.95
N SER A 171 -2.77 8.36 -5.15
CA SER A 171 -2.39 9.25 -4.04
C SER A 171 -1.61 8.53 -2.94
N ASN A 172 -1.91 7.26 -2.64
CA ASN A 172 -1.16 6.46 -1.68
C ASN A 172 0.30 6.25 -2.08
N ALA A 173 0.61 6.24 -3.38
CA ALA A 173 1.98 6.18 -3.86
C ALA A 173 2.77 7.48 -3.59
N LEU A 174 2.09 8.61 -3.41
CA LEU A 174 2.71 9.87 -2.98
C LEU A 174 2.97 9.92 -1.47
N ILE A 175 2.27 9.08 -0.69
CA ILE A 175 2.39 9.05 0.77
C ILE A 175 3.40 7.99 1.22
N ASN A 176 3.24 6.75 0.75
CA ASN A 176 3.89 5.58 1.34
C ASN A 176 5.42 5.62 1.25
N PRO A 177 6.07 5.72 0.06
CA PRO A 177 7.52 5.69 -0.03
C PRO A 177 8.20 6.87 0.68
N PRO A 178 7.78 8.15 0.48
CA PRO A 178 8.46 9.26 1.14
C PRO A 178 8.24 9.27 2.65
N THR A 179 7.12 8.73 3.16
CA THR A 179 6.88 8.61 4.59
C THR A 179 7.81 7.56 5.20
N GLN A 180 7.96 6.39 4.58
CA GLN A 180 8.88 5.34 5.05
C GLN A 180 10.34 5.82 5.04
N ILE A 181 10.79 6.43 3.96
CA ILE A 181 12.16 6.98 3.86
C ILE A 181 12.39 8.00 4.98
N ARG A 182 11.41 8.87 5.24
CA ARG A 182 11.53 9.92 6.26
C ARG A 182 11.54 9.34 7.69
N ILE A 183 10.77 8.29 7.96
CA ILE A 183 10.82 7.59 9.24
C ILE A 183 12.22 6.96 9.41
N MET A 184 12.69 6.21 8.43
CA MET A 184 14.00 5.55 8.48
C MET A 184 15.15 6.54 8.64
N SER A 185 15.17 7.64 7.88
CA SER A 185 16.24 8.65 7.96
C SER A 185 16.26 9.45 9.27
N HIS A 186 15.10 9.61 9.91
CA HIS A 186 15.01 10.35 11.18
C HIS A 186 15.37 9.47 12.39
N PHE A 187 15.25 8.16 12.25
CA PHE A 187 15.52 7.18 13.30
C PHE A 187 16.60 6.17 12.88
N GLU A 188 17.69 6.66 12.24
CA GLU A 188 18.76 5.81 11.70
C GLU A 188 19.32 4.80 12.72
N GLN A 189 19.49 5.22 13.98
CA GLN A 189 19.99 4.36 15.05
C GLN A 189 19.03 3.21 15.41
N ASN A 190 17.74 3.34 15.05
CA ASN A 190 16.68 2.38 15.35
C ASN A 190 15.97 1.92 14.07
N SER A 191 16.58 2.14 12.90
CA SER A 191 15.91 1.91 11.60
C SER A 191 15.45 0.47 11.38
N ALA A 192 16.10 -0.50 12.03
CA ALA A 192 15.67 -1.90 12.01
C ALA A 192 14.41 -2.17 12.88
N GLN A 193 14.00 -1.20 13.71
CA GLN A 193 12.88 -1.30 14.65
C GLN A 193 11.72 -0.36 14.29
N ALA A 194 11.95 0.64 13.42
CA ALA A 194 10.98 1.60 12.93
C ALA A 194 10.32 1.13 11.63
#